data_a4f860452f77329f012efc49feaba230
#
_entry.id   a4f860452f77329f012efc49feaba230
#
_cell.length_a   1.000
_cell.length_b   1.000
_cell.length_c   1.000
_cell.angle_alpha   90.00
_cell.angle_beta   90.00
_cell.angle_gamma   90.00
#
_symmetry.space_group_name_H-M   'P 1'
#
loop_
_entity.id
_entity.type
_entity.pdbx_description
1 polymer ?
#
loop_
_entity_poly.entity_id
_entity_poly.type
_entity_poly.pdbx_seq_one_letter_code
_entity_poly.pdbx_strand_id
1 'polypeptide(L)'
;RLELEESGDNTSTFEGSLEYIMVNQLNILDASTYTGLTTIGNDPKFIVIEDLTDEDAPRVNYLDLGEDGVSTQIADQQEAPSHSGVVSLDASSYKTADTVIITLEDLDLNVDSDLIDIYTVVTTTADQNQDAIGTGNATSSGFSITLSNGDELGRLLDVTFDDERWQTPTNACLATLTGAASTDTGLGATGFTLVETGTESGIFVGSFQIPNLWCKSGATAAVTATGLDIEVNYVDFR
;
A
#
# COMPACT_ATOMS: atom_id res chain seq x y z
N ARG A 1 -15.63 10.27 21.34
CA ARG A 1 -16.51 9.66 22.33
C ARG A 1 -16.58 8.18 22.00
N LEU A 2 -16.04 7.32 22.88
CA LEU A 2 -16.16 5.88 22.72
C LEU A 2 -17.57 5.45 23.16
N GLU A 3 -18.16 4.53 22.42
CA GLU A 3 -19.36 3.81 22.76
C GLU A 3 -18.98 2.38 23.13
N LEU A 4 -19.44 1.92 24.27
CA LEU A 4 -19.23 0.57 24.73
C LEU A 4 -20.59 -0.10 24.84
N GLU A 5 -20.77 -1.24 24.21
CA GLU A 5 -21.97 -2.06 24.25
C GLU A 5 -21.77 -3.29 25.14
N GLU A 6 -22.79 -3.65 25.93
CA GLU A 6 -22.72 -4.88 26.68
C GLU A 6 -22.77 -6.10 25.76
N SER A 7 -21.79 -7.02 25.91
CA SER A 7 -21.62 -8.18 25.01
C SER A 7 -22.76 -9.20 25.05
N GLY A 8 -23.74 -9.01 25.94
CA GLY A 8 -24.94 -9.83 26.07
C GLY A 8 -25.72 -9.50 27.35
N ASP A 9 -26.91 -10.06 27.52
CA ASP A 9 -27.77 -9.79 28.65
C ASP A 9 -27.09 -10.11 29.98
N ASN A 10 -26.88 -9.09 30.83
CA ASN A 10 -26.26 -9.19 32.15
C ASN A 10 -24.88 -9.83 32.22
N THR A 11 -24.06 -9.63 31.20
CA THR A 11 -22.67 -10.13 31.18
C THR A 11 -21.73 -9.26 32.00
N SER A 12 -22.08 -8.00 32.22
CA SER A 12 -21.22 -6.95 32.80
C SER A 12 -19.90 -6.78 32.04
N THR A 13 -19.82 -7.28 30.81
CA THR A 13 -18.70 -7.11 29.89
C THR A 13 -19.12 -6.13 28.81
N PHE A 14 -18.36 -5.05 28.66
CA PHE A 14 -18.62 -4.00 27.68
C PHE A 14 -17.48 -3.96 26.69
N GLU A 15 -17.82 -3.98 25.41
CA GLU A 15 -16.88 -3.99 24.29
C GLU A 15 -17.09 -2.75 23.41
N GLY A 16 -16.01 -2.26 22.83
CA GLY A 16 -16.03 -1.16 21.89
C GLY A 16 -14.70 -1.10 21.16
N SER A 17 -14.73 -0.55 19.96
CA SER A 17 -13.55 -0.41 19.11
C SER A 17 -13.11 1.04 18.99
N LEU A 18 -11.85 1.23 18.71
CA LEU A 18 -11.25 2.49 18.38
C LEU A 18 -10.41 2.29 17.13
N GLU A 19 -10.84 2.89 16.03
CA GLU A 19 -10.10 2.81 14.78
C GLU A 19 -8.93 3.77 14.78
N TYR A 20 -7.81 3.33 14.19
CA TYR A 20 -6.70 4.21 13.84
C TYR A 20 -6.28 3.94 12.39
N ILE A 21 -5.73 4.94 11.75
CA ILE A 21 -5.17 4.87 10.41
C ILE A 21 -3.67 5.10 10.56
N MET A 22 -2.87 4.09 10.22
CA MET A 22 -1.43 4.26 10.09
C MET A 22 -1.13 5.02 8.80
N VAL A 23 -0.39 6.12 8.92
CA VAL A 23 0.05 6.88 7.74
C VAL A 23 1.17 6.10 7.03
N ASN A 24 0.99 5.87 5.76
CA ASN A 24 1.94 5.21 4.89
C ASN A 24 2.16 6.02 3.59
N GLN A 25 3.01 5.54 2.69
CA GLN A 25 3.34 6.21 1.44
C GLN A 25 2.16 6.39 0.47
N LEU A 26 1.09 5.64 0.62
CA LEU A 26 -0.09 5.74 -0.24
C LEU A 26 -1.10 6.76 0.27
N ASN A 27 -1.34 6.77 1.58
CA ASN A 27 -2.41 7.55 2.18
C ASN A 27 -1.96 8.93 2.69
N ILE A 28 -0.66 9.16 2.88
CA ILE A 28 -0.14 10.44 3.42
C ILE A 28 -0.52 11.67 2.58
N LEU A 29 -0.71 11.48 1.29
CA LEU A 29 -1.09 12.56 0.36
C LEU A 29 -2.56 12.51 -0.03
N ASP A 30 -3.29 11.49 0.41
CA ASP A 30 -4.72 11.39 0.15
C ASP A 30 -5.50 12.27 1.12
N ALA A 31 -6.19 13.27 0.58
CA ALA A 31 -7.02 14.16 1.38
C ALA A 31 -8.14 13.41 2.12
N SER A 32 -8.58 12.25 1.63
CA SER A 32 -9.62 11.45 2.28
C SER A 32 -9.15 10.87 3.61
N THR A 33 -7.87 10.60 3.77
CA THR A 33 -7.26 10.17 5.04
C THR A 33 -7.56 11.16 6.17
N TYR A 34 -7.61 12.45 5.85
CA TYR A 34 -7.74 13.55 6.83
C TYR A 34 -9.13 14.18 6.86
N THR A 35 -10.02 13.83 5.93
CA THR A 35 -11.39 14.34 5.88
C THR A 35 -12.33 13.46 6.70
N GLY A 36 -13.29 14.08 7.36
CA GLY A 36 -14.25 13.35 8.19
C GLY A 36 -13.78 13.06 9.61
N LEU A 37 -12.55 13.44 9.97
CA LEU A 37 -12.07 13.37 11.34
C LEU A 37 -12.86 14.37 12.20
N THR A 38 -13.62 13.85 13.14
CA THR A 38 -14.32 14.68 14.12
C THR A 38 -13.72 14.43 15.48
N THR A 39 -13.21 15.48 16.11
CA THR A 39 -12.64 15.40 17.47
C THR A 39 -13.67 15.08 18.55
N ILE A 40 -14.96 15.19 18.22
CA ILE A 40 -16.08 14.90 19.11
C ILE A 40 -17.14 14.12 18.32
N GLY A 41 -16.80 12.97 17.81
CA GLY A 41 -17.74 12.02 17.18
C GLY A 41 -18.14 10.91 18.12
N ASN A 42 -19.10 10.10 17.72
CA ASN A 42 -19.43 8.84 18.41
C ASN A 42 -18.49 7.70 17.95
N ASP A 43 -17.70 7.97 16.93
CA ASP A 43 -16.76 7.04 16.31
C ASP A 43 -15.45 7.79 16.02
N PRO A 44 -14.61 8.00 17.05
CA PRO A 44 -13.37 8.74 16.88
C PRO A 44 -12.33 7.88 16.15
N LYS A 45 -11.70 8.46 15.13
CA LYS A 45 -10.56 7.88 14.42
C LYS A 45 -9.28 8.62 14.78
N PHE A 46 -8.21 7.88 14.99
CA PHE A 46 -6.87 8.43 15.15
C PHE A 46 -6.08 8.28 13.87
N ILE A 47 -5.26 9.30 13.57
CA ILE A 47 -4.22 9.18 12.58
C ILE A 47 -2.91 8.99 13.32
N VAL A 48 -2.25 7.88 13.06
CA VAL A 48 -0.96 7.51 13.62
C VAL A 48 0.10 7.80 12.56
N ILE A 49 1.03 8.71 12.88
CA ILE A 49 2.06 9.16 11.95
C ILE A 49 3.46 8.64 12.32
N GLU A 50 3.57 7.96 13.43
CA GLU A 50 4.83 7.41 13.94
C GLU A 50 4.58 6.13 14.73
N ASP A 51 5.63 5.40 15.00
CA ASP A 51 5.61 4.20 15.81
C ASP A 51 5.18 4.51 17.25
N LEU A 52 4.03 3.99 17.67
CA LEU A 52 3.48 4.19 19.01
C LEU A 52 3.67 2.91 19.83
N THR A 53 4.82 2.80 20.43
CA THR A 53 5.18 1.69 21.33
C THR A 53 5.51 2.19 22.72
N ASP A 54 5.58 1.28 23.67
CA ASP A 54 5.95 1.55 25.07
C ASP A 54 5.13 2.68 25.73
N GLU A 55 5.76 3.77 26.13
CA GLU A 55 5.11 4.87 26.86
C GLU A 55 4.20 5.74 25.98
N ASP A 56 4.40 5.70 24.66
CA ASP A 56 3.62 6.47 23.68
C ASP A 56 2.37 5.71 23.20
N ALA A 57 2.25 4.44 23.60
CA ALA A 57 1.13 3.59 23.21
C ALA A 57 -0.24 4.16 23.62
N PRO A 58 -1.28 4.04 22.79
CA PRO A 58 -2.65 4.42 23.15
C PRO A 58 -3.11 3.78 24.43
N ARG A 59 -3.68 4.59 25.34
CA ARG A 59 -4.07 4.15 26.66
C ARG A 59 -5.52 4.42 26.96
N VAL A 60 -6.22 3.40 27.42
CA VAL A 60 -7.60 3.49 27.91
C VAL A 60 -7.58 3.56 29.44
N ASN A 61 -8.30 4.55 30.00
CA ASN A 61 -8.45 4.71 31.43
C ASN A 61 -9.94 4.59 31.81
N TYR A 62 -10.23 3.70 32.74
CA TYR A 62 -11.55 3.55 33.35
C TYR A 62 -11.49 4.04 34.79
N LEU A 63 -12.47 4.86 35.18
CA LEU A 63 -12.60 5.35 36.54
C LEU A 63 -13.68 4.52 37.25
N ASP A 64 -13.21 3.56 38.03
CA ASP A 64 -14.08 2.73 38.86
C ASP A 64 -14.42 3.45 40.18
N LEU A 65 -15.73 3.54 40.49
CA LEU A 65 -16.19 4.17 41.73
C LEU A 65 -16.39 3.09 42.79
N GLY A 66 -15.52 3.08 43.77
CA GLY A 66 -15.64 2.17 44.91
C GLY A 66 -16.85 2.45 45.81
N GLU A 67 -17.21 1.50 46.70
CA GLU A 67 -18.29 1.64 47.68
C GLU A 67 -18.07 2.80 48.66
N ASP A 68 -16.80 3.19 48.87
CA ASP A 68 -16.41 4.31 49.72
C ASP A 68 -16.57 5.69 49.02
N GLY A 69 -17.01 5.69 47.76
CA GLY A 69 -17.15 6.89 46.94
C GLY A 69 -15.83 7.42 46.38
N VAL A 70 -14.75 6.66 46.49
CA VAL A 70 -13.43 7.01 45.92
C VAL A 70 -13.30 6.37 44.56
N SER A 71 -12.94 7.18 43.54
CA SER A 71 -12.63 6.65 42.20
C SER A 71 -11.23 6.08 42.16
N THR A 72 -11.14 4.84 41.69
CA THR A 72 -9.86 4.18 41.36
C THR A 72 -9.68 4.12 39.85
N GLN A 73 -8.54 4.56 39.38
CA GLN A 73 -8.21 4.48 37.96
C GLN A 73 -7.66 3.08 37.63
N ILE A 74 -8.30 2.42 36.72
CA ILE A 74 -7.82 1.19 36.07
C ILE A 74 -7.48 1.55 34.64
N ALA A 75 -6.34 1.10 34.15
CA ALA A 75 -5.86 1.46 32.83
C ALA A 75 -5.18 0.29 32.17
N ASP A 76 -5.32 0.26 30.86
CA ASP A 76 -4.58 -0.64 29.97
C ASP A 76 -4.11 0.13 28.74
N GLN A 77 -3.06 -0.37 28.09
CA GLN A 77 -2.48 0.25 26.90
C GLN A 77 -2.12 -0.81 25.87
N GLN A 78 -2.23 -0.44 24.61
CA GLN A 78 -1.90 -1.29 23.46
C GLN A 78 -1.02 -0.52 22.49
N GLU A 79 0.00 -1.18 21.99
CA GLU A 79 0.89 -0.59 20.99
C GLU A 79 0.20 -0.43 19.63
N ALA A 80 0.63 0.58 18.88
CA ALA A 80 0.31 0.77 17.46
C ALA A 80 1.64 0.92 16.70
N PRO A 81 2.37 -0.19 16.50
CA PRO A 81 3.68 -0.18 15.88
C PRO A 81 3.59 0.06 14.38
N SER A 82 4.62 0.66 13.81
CA SER A 82 4.85 0.62 12.37
C SER A 82 5.62 -0.64 11.98
N HIS A 83 5.48 -1.06 10.74
CA HIS A 83 6.09 -2.26 10.21
C HIS A 83 6.94 -1.95 8.98
N SER A 84 8.08 -2.62 8.89
CA SER A 84 8.91 -2.52 7.68
C SER A 84 8.49 -3.57 6.67
N GLY A 85 8.25 -3.12 5.44
CA GLY A 85 7.83 -3.98 4.36
C GLY A 85 8.96 -4.86 3.81
N VAL A 86 8.58 -6.02 3.31
CA VAL A 86 9.47 -6.98 2.63
C VAL A 86 8.86 -7.40 1.32
N VAL A 87 9.63 -7.31 0.22
CA VAL A 87 9.22 -7.80 -1.09
C VAL A 87 10.05 -8.99 -1.53
N SER A 88 9.41 -9.96 -2.17
CA SER A 88 10.07 -11.16 -2.67
C SER A 88 9.49 -11.64 -4.00
N LEU A 89 10.34 -12.35 -4.75
CA LEU A 89 9.99 -13.05 -5.99
C LEU A 89 9.94 -14.57 -5.73
N ASP A 90 9.05 -15.27 -6.44
CA ASP A 90 8.87 -16.72 -6.28
C ASP A 90 10.02 -17.57 -6.86
N ALA A 91 10.86 -16.98 -7.72
CA ALA A 91 12.02 -17.68 -8.31
C ALA A 91 13.21 -16.73 -8.50
N SER A 92 14.41 -17.32 -8.61
CA SER A 92 15.65 -16.57 -8.85
C SER A 92 15.97 -16.36 -10.33
N SER A 93 15.20 -16.95 -11.24
CA SER A 93 15.36 -16.76 -12.69
C SER A 93 14.09 -17.16 -13.44
N TYR A 94 13.81 -16.47 -14.51
CA TYR A 94 12.64 -16.65 -15.35
C TYR A 94 13.01 -16.74 -16.83
N LYS A 95 12.11 -17.32 -17.61
CA LYS A 95 12.16 -17.29 -19.07
C LYS A 95 11.09 -16.35 -19.60
N THR A 96 11.22 -15.94 -20.83
CA THR A 96 10.15 -15.22 -21.55
C THR A 96 8.83 -15.99 -21.45
N ALA A 97 7.75 -15.28 -21.14
CA ALA A 97 6.41 -15.78 -20.89
C ALA A 97 6.22 -16.62 -19.62
N ASP A 98 7.24 -16.79 -18.80
CA ASP A 98 7.03 -17.31 -17.44
C ASP A 98 6.21 -16.30 -16.63
N THR A 99 5.43 -16.81 -15.69
CA THR A 99 4.73 -15.99 -14.71
C THR A 99 5.67 -15.69 -13.55
N VAL A 100 5.82 -14.43 -13.25
CA VAL A 100 6.48 -13.93 -12.04
C VAL A 100 5.42 -13.73 -10.98
N ILE A 101 5.64 -14.23 -9.78
CA ILE A 101 4.81 -13.97 -8.61
C ILE A 101 5.59 -13.07 -7.66
N ILE A 102 4.99 -11.95 -7.30
CA ILE A 102 5.51 -11.00 -6.33
C ILE A 102 4.71 -11.15 -5.05
N THR A 103 5.39 -11.28 -3.92
CA THR A 103 4.80 -11.20 -2.59
C THR A 103 5.36 -9.97 -1.89
N LEU A 104 4.48 -9.11 -1.40
CA LEU A 104 4.78 -7.96 -0.55
C LEU A 104 4.15 -8.22 0.82
N GLU A 105 4.95 -8.11 1.87
CA GLU A 105 4.53 -8.25 3.26
C GLU A 105 4.73 -6.91 3.96
N ASP A 106 3.65 -6.24 4.35
CA ASP A 106 3.67 -5.00 5.11
C ASP A 106 2.30 -4.80 5.78
N LEU A 107 2.27 -4.85 7.10
CA LEU A 107 1.05 -4.69 7.87
C LEU A 107 0.52 -3.24 7.85
N ASP A 108 1.37 -2.26 7.60
CA ASP A 108 0.95 -0.85 7.50
C ASP A 108 0.10 -0.57 6.25
N LEU A 109 0.07 -1.52 5.30
CA LEU A 109 -0.76 -1.46 4.10
C LEU A 109 -2.15 -2.08 4.27
N ASN A 110 -2.43 -2.76 5.38
CA ASN A 110 -3.78 -3.20 5.71
C ASN A 110 -4.61 -1.99 6.16
N VAL A 111 -5.45 -1.48 5.27
CA VAL A 111 -6.26 -0.27 5.49
C VAL A 111 -7.60 -0.60 6.13
N ASP A 112 -8.17 -1.76 5.79
CA ASP A 112 -9.48 -2.18 6.27
C ASP A 112 -9.43 -3.65 6.71
N SER A 113 -9.47 -3.87 8.01
CA SER A 113 -9.40 -5.22 8.61
C SER A 113 -10.64 -6.11 8.33
N ASP A 114 -11.69 -5.56 7.76
CA ASP A 114 -12.90 -6.29 7.40
C ASP A 114 -12.95 -6.67 5.90
N LEU A 115 -12.12 -6.03 5.08
CA LEU A 115 -12.08 -6.20 3.63
C LEU A 115 -10.71 -6.65 3.15
N ILE A 116 -10.68 -7.21 1.96
CA ILE A 116 -9.43 -7.50 1.25
C ILE A 116 -8.96 -6.22 0.56
N ASP A 117 -7.77 -5.77 0.91
CA ASP A 117 -7.15 -4.62 0.25
C ASP A 117 -6.56 -4.99 -1.11
N ILE A 118 -6.74 -4.11 -2.09
CA ILE A 118 -6.33 -4.33 -3.48
C ILE A 118 -5.64 -3.08 -4.02
N TYR A 119 -4.40 -3.26 -4.50
CA TYR A 119 -3.61 -2.21 -5.12
C TYR A 119 -3.36 -2.51 -6.59
N THR A 120 -3.72 -1.59 -7.47
CA THR A 120 -3.59 -1.76 -8.92
C THR A 120 -2.55 -0.82 -9.52
N VAL A 121 -2.04 -1.21 -10.69
CA VAL A 121 -1.19 -0.31 -11.47
C VAL A 121 -1.97 0.90 -11.94
N VAL A 122 -1.38 2.06 -11.80
CA VAL A 122 -1.99 3.30 -12.23
C VAL A 122 -1.90 3.45 -13.73
N THR A 123 -3.06 3.64 -14.33
CA THR A 123 -3.25 3.66 -15.78
C THR A 123 -3.64 5.02 -16.34
N THR A 124 -3.35 6.13 -15.65
CA THR A 124 -3.68 7.43 -16.22
C THR A 124 -2.76 7.74 -17.40
N THR A 125 -3.33 8.16 -18.51
CA THR A 125 -2.59 8.47 -19.76
C THR A 125 -1.57 9.61 -19.61
N ALA A 126 -1.56 10.29 -18.49
CA ALA A 126 -0.59 11.34 -18.14
C ALA A 126 0.56 10.80 -17.29
N ASP A 127 0.46 9.58 -16.79
CA ASP A 127 1.47 8.99 -15.93
C ASP A 127 2.51 8.22 -16.72
N GLN A 128 3.76 8.60 -16.56
CA GLN A 128 4.90 7.92 -17.16
C GLN A 128 5.34 6.69 -16.35
N ASN A 129 4.69 6.42 -15.22
CA ASN A 129 5.06 5.39 -14.25
C ASN A 129 4.09 4.19 -14.29
N GLN A 130 3.74 3.72 -15.47
CA GLN A 130 2.82 2.56 -15.63
C GLN A 130 3.45 1.21 -15.25
N ASP A 131 4.63 1.23 -14.70
CA ASP A 131 5.34 0.13 -14.08
C ASP A 131 5.14 0.07 -12.55
N ALA A 132 4.40 1.01 -11.98
CA ALA A 132 4.24 1.17 -10.54
C ALA A 132 2.80 0.97 -10.06
N ILE A 133 2.67 0.49 -8.86
CA ILE A 133 1.42 0.46 -8.10
C ILE A 133 1.35 1.66 -7.17
N GLY A 134 0.15 2.16 -7.00
CA GLY A 134 -0.11 3.27 -6.11
C GLY A 134 -1.59 3.65 -6.02
N THR A 135 -1.93 4.75 -5.38
CA THR A 135 -3.31 5.10 -5.05
C THR A 135 -4.16 5.65 -6.19
N GLY A 136 -3.69 5.85 -7.36
CA GLY A 136 -4.48 6.44 -8.44
C GLY A 136 -4.97 7.88 -8.20
N ASN A 137 -4.75 8.43 -7.05
CA ASN A 137 -5.04 9.83 -6.71
C ASN A 137 -3.91 10.76 -7.16
N ALA A 138 -3.34 10.45 -8.32
CA ALA A 138 -2.35 11.31 -8.94
C ALA A 138 -2.92 12.73 -9.06
N THR A 139 -2.28 13.66 -8.42
CA THR A 139 -2.42 15.06 -8.81
C THR A 139 -2.05 15.18 -10.28
N SER A 140 -2.49 16.23 -10.96
CA SER A 140 -2.24 16.47 -12.38
C SER A 140 -0.76 16.49 -12.82
N SER A 141 0.16 16.21 -11.94
CA SER A 141 1.62 16.17 -12.13
C SER A 141 2.25 14.79 -11.99
N GLY A 142 1.46 13.71 -11.90
CA GLY A 142 2.01 12.36 -11.75
C GLY A 142 1.86 11.83 -10.33
N PHE A 143 2.24 10.58 -10.16
CA PHE A 143 1.96 9.69 -9.04
C PHE A 143 2.69 10.02 -7.78
N SER A 144 3.77 10.74 -7.89
CA SER A 144 4.69 10.90 -6.79
C SER A 144 5.03 12.36 -6.57
N ILE A 145 5.14 12.72 -5.31
CA ILE A 145 5.90 13.88 -4.90
C ILE A 145 7.32 13.39 -4.64
N THR A 146 8.25 13.82 -5.47
CA THR A 146 9.67 13.57 -5.23
C THR A 146 10.11 14.43 -4.05
N LEU A 147 10.57 13.79 -2.99
CA LEU A 147 11.16 14.45 -1.84
C LEU A 147 12.56 14.95 -2.19
N SER A 148 13.09 15.86 -1.36
CA SER A 148 14.43 16.43 -1.56
C SER A 148 15.58 15.41 -1.49
N ASN A 149 15.35 14.25 -0.91
CA ASN A 149 16.27 13.11 -0.85
C ASN A 149 16.16 12.17 -2.06
N GLY A 150 15.18 12.41 -2.96
CA GLY A 150 14.94 11.61 -4.15
C GLY A 150 13.84 10.56 -3.99
N ASP A 151 13.30 10.35 -2.80
CA ASP A 151 12.20 9.42 -2.56
C ASP A 151 10.90 9.92 -3.21
N GLU A 152 10.09 9.00 -3.67
CA GLU A 152 8.80 9.26 -4.31
C GLU A 152 7.66 8.77 -3.43
N LEU A 153 6.85 9.69 -2.90
CA LEU A 153 5.63 9.37 -2.16
C LEU A 153 4.45 9.10 -3.12
N GLY A 154 3.57 8.18 -2.72
CA GLY A 154 2.43 7.76 -3.53
C GLY A 154 2.75 6.60 -4.47
N ARG A 155 4.00 6.19 -4.54
CA ARG A 155 4.49 5.03 -5.27
C ARG A 155 4.75 3.91 -4.29
N LEU A 156 4.06 2.79 -4.46
CA LEU A 156 4.18 1.64 -3.57
C LEU A 156 5.28 0.69 -4.04
N LEU A 157 5.16 0.23 -5.28
CA LEU A 157 6.02 -0.80 -5.83
C LEU A 157 6.23 -0.56 -7.31
N ASP A 158 7.44 -0.79 -7.79
CA ASP A 158 7.74 -0.82 -9.22
C ASP A 158 8.48 -2.08 -9.65
N VAL A 159 8.41 -2.37 -10.93
CA VAL A 159 9.15 -3.45 -11.58
C VAL A 159 10.06 -2.84 -12.61
N THR A 160 11.35 -3.14 -12.50
CA THR A 160 12.37 -2.69 -13.44
C THR A 160 13.08 -3.86 -14.09
N PHE A 161 13.75 -3.60 -15.23
CA PHE A 161 14.63 -4.53 -15.90
C PHE A 161 15.98 -3.84 -16.06
N ASP A 162 17.05 -4.36 -15.44
CA ASP A 162 18.39 -3.72 -15.39
C ASP A 162 18.31 -2.26 -14.92
N ASP A 163 17.65 -1.96 -13.81
CA ASP A 163 17.41 -0.61 -13.27
C ASP A 163 16.57 0.32 -14.18
N GLU A 164 16.11 -0.18 -15.32
CA GLU A 164 15.36 0.64 -16.28
C GLU A 164 13.86 0.42 -16.12
N ARG A 165 13.12 1.50 -16.06
CA ARG A 165 11.66 1.47 -15.83
C ARG A 165 10.92 0.92 -17.04
N TRP A 166 10.00 0.00 -16.78
CA TRP A 166 9.02 -0.47 -17.74
C TRP A 166 7.87 0.53 -17.81
N GLN A 167 8.01 1.50 -18.71
CA GLN A 167 7.08 2.63 -18.82
C GLN A 167 6.23 2.55 -20.07
N THR A 168 5.21 3.42 -20.11
CA THR A 168 4.44 3.69 -21.33
C THR A 168 5.40 4.02 -22.44
N PRO A 169 5.44 3.18 -23.49
CA PRO A 169 6.37 3.39 -24.57
C PRO A 169 6.03 4.66 -25.33
N THR A 170 7.06 5.32 -25.83
CA THR A 170 6.87 6.38 -26.83
C THR A 170 6.21 5.80 -28.07
N ASN A 171 5.52 6.60 -28.85
CA ASN A 171 4.93 6.15 -30.13
C ASN A 171 5.97 5.45 -31.03
N ALA A 172 7.25 5.86 -30.95
CA ALA A 172 8.33 5.25 -31.71
C ALA A 172 8.64 3.82 -31.24
N CYS A 173 8.69 3.59 -29.93
CA CYS A 173 8.88 2.24 -29.40
C CYS A 173 7.67 1.34 -29.67
N LEU A 174 6.45 1.84 -29.50
CA LEU A 174 5.22 1.12 -29.83
C LEU A 174 5.18 0.64 -31.27
N ALA A 175 5.66 1.46 -32.20
CA ALA A 175 5.70 1.10 -33.62
C ALA A 175 6.63 -0.09 -33.93
N THR A 176 7.55 -0.42 -33.04
CA THR A 176 8.47 -1.56 -33.17
C THR A 176 7.93 -2.85 -32.54
N LEU A 177 6.91 -2.74 -31.67
CA LEU A 177 6.16 -3.88 -31.16
C LEU A 177 5.20 -4.39 -32.24
N THR A 178 5.24 -5.66 -32.53
CA THR A 178 4.38 -6.28 -33.55
C THR A 178 3.12 -6.89 -32.94
N GLY A 179 1.98 -6.75 -33.63
CA GLY A 179 0.72 -7.35 -33.23
C GLY A 179 -0.05 -6.55 -32.18
N ALA A 180 -0.76 -7.23 -31.29
CA ALA A 180 -1.59 -6.62 -30.24
C ALA A 180 -0.80 -5.80 -29.22
N ALA A 181 0.51 -5.92 -29.22
CA ALA A 181 1.41 -5.19 -28.34
C ALA A 181 1.53 -3.68 -28.63
N SER A 182 0.86 -3.19 -29.67
CA SER A 182 0.80 -1.74 -29.97
C SER A 182 0.10 -0.92 -28.89
N THR A 183 -0.53 -1.59 -27.92
CA THR A 183 -1.18 -0.98 -26.77
C THR A 183 -0.50 -1.34 -25.46
N ASP A 184 0.69 -1.95 -25.51
CA ASP A 184 1.45 -2.28 -24.31
C ASP A 184 1.81 -0.99 -23.56
N THR A 185 1.31 -0.90 -22.35
CA THR A 185 1.49 0.21 -21.44
C THR A 185 2.29 -0.21 -20.20
N GLY A 186 3.25 -1.10 -20.37
CA GLY A 186 4.10 -1.59 -19.31
C GLY A 186 3.38 -2.58 -18.40
N LEU A 187 3.69 -2.56 -17.11
CA LEU A 187 3.10 -3.46 -16.12
C LEU A 187 1.57 -3.36 -16.10
N GLY A 188 1.00 -2.19 -16.35
CA GLY A 188 -0.44 -1.98 -16.43
C GLY A 188 -1.13 -2.80 -17.51
N ALA A 189 -0.47 -3.05 -18.65
CA ALA A 189 -1.02 -3.88 -19.73
C ALA A 189 -1.17 -5.36 -19.35
N THR A 190 -0.44 -5.81 -18.34
CA THR A 190 -0.51 -7.20 -17.85
C THR A 190 -1.71 -7.44 -16.93
N GLY A 191 -2.36 -6.37 -16.47
CA GLY A 191 -3.40 -6.44 -15.45
C GLY A 191 -2.85 -6.73 -14.05
N PHE A 192 -1.57 -6.46 -13.83
CA PHE A 192 -0.92 -6.68 -12.54
C PHE A 192 -1.68 -5.98 -11.40
N THR A 193 -1.94 -6.72 -10.36
CA THR A 193 -2.67 -6.25 -9.19
C THR A 193 -2.11 -6.98 -7.98
N LEU A 194 -1.85 -6.26 -6.91
CA LEU A 194 -1.56 -6.83 -5.59
C LEU A 194 -2.88 -7.02 -4.85
N VAL A 195 -3.14 -8.23 -4.42
CA VAL A 195 -4.34 -8.62 -3.69
C VAL A 195 -3.93 -9.17 -2.35
N GLU A 196 -4.49 -8.65 -1.29
CA GLU A 196 -4.26 -9.15 0.05
C GLU A 196 -4.76 -10.58 0.21
N THR A 197 -4.02 -11.42 0.92
CA THR A 197 -4.32 -12.85 1.07
C THR A 197 -5.36 -13.15 2.15
N GLY A 198 -5.64 -12.21 3.01
CA GLY A 198 -6.64 -12.29 4.08
C GLY A 198 -6.90 -10.89 4.63
N THR A 199 -8.04 -10.62 5.22
CA THR A 199 -8.50 -9.29 5.65
C THR A 199 -7.63 -8.59 6.69
N GLU A 200 -6.73 -9.32 7.34
CA GLU A 200 -5.81 -8.80 8.36
C GLU A 200 -4.39 -9.34 8.15
N SER A 201 -4.06 -9.74 6.91
CA SER A 201 -2.80 -10.44 6.69
C SER A 201 -1.61 -9.51 6.48
N GLY A 202 -1.82 -8.33 5.90
CA GLY A 202 -0.75 -7.47 5.42
C GLY A 202 0.15 -8.13 4.37
N ILE A 203 -0.30 -9.27 3.78
CA ILE A 203 0.44 -10.02 2.77
C ILE A 203 -0.29 -9.89 1.43
N PHE A 204 0.37 -9.28 0.48
CA PHE A 204 -0.17 -8.98 -0.84
C PHE A 204 0.54 -9.80 -1.90
N VAL A 205 -0.21 -10.39 -2.81
CA VAL A 205 0.32 -11.22 -3.90
C VAL A 205 -0.18 -10.70 -5.24
N GLY A 206 0.74 -10.57 -6.19
CA GLY A 206 0.44 -10.23 -7.57
C GLY A 206 1.29 -11.02 -8.55
N SER A 207 0.85 -11.07 -9.81
CA SER A 207 1.61 -11.78 -10.84
C SER A 207 1.52 -11.10 -12.20
N PHE A 208 2.57 -11.25 -13.00
CA PHE A 208 2.61 -10.84 -14.39
C PHE A 208 3.46 -11.81 -15.22
N GLN A 209 3.34 -11.75 -16.55
CA GLN A 209 4.18 -12.54 -17.44
C GLN A 209 5.35 -11.72 -17.96
N ILE A 210 6.53 -12.35 -17.99
CA ILE A 210 7.73 -11.75 -18.61
C ILE A 210 7.47 -11.46 -20.09
N PRO A 211 7.57 -10.18 -20.52
CA PRO A 211 7.40 -9.84 -21.93
C PRO A 211 8.56 -10.36 -22.77
N ASN A 212 8.31 -10.70 -24.03
CA ASN A 212 9.39 -11.01 -24.97
C ASN A 212 10.14 -9.74 -25.40
N LEU A 213 9.37 -8.69 -25.65
CA LEU A 213 9.87 -7.35 -25.99
C LEU A 213 9.21 -6.34 -25.05
N TRP A 214 9.97 -5.37 -24.61
CA TRP A 214 9.48 -4.31 -23.74
C TRP A 214 10.04 -2.95 -24.16
N CYS A 215 9.38 -1.89 -23.73
CA CYS A 215 9.83 -0.53 -23.94
C CYS A 215 10.28 0.09 -22.62
N LYS A 216 11.53 0.51 -22.56
CA LYS A 216 12.04 1.26 -21.42
C LYS A 216 11.75 2.76 -21.56
N SER A 217 11.86 3.48 -20.48
CA SER A 217 11.67 4.94 -20.46
C SER A 217 12.51 5.63 -21.55
N GLY A 218 11.85 6.48 -22.34
CA GLY A 218 12.50 7.25 -23.39
C GLY A 218 12.98 6.43 -24.61
N ALA A 219 12.74 5.13 -24.65
CA ALA A 219 13.19 4.29 -25.77
C ALA A 219 12.47 4.61 -27.07
N THR A 220 13.20 4.54 -28.18
CA THR A 220 12.66 4.68 -29.53
C THR A 220 12.41 3.35 -30.21
N ALA A 221 12.81 2.23 -29.58
CA ALA A 221 12.60 0.87 -30.05
C ALA A 221 12.44 -0.08 -28.87
N ALA A 222 11.63 -1.12 -29.06
CA ALA A 222 11.51 -2.20 -28.10
C ALA A 222 12.78 -3.05 -28.06
N VAL A 223 13.12 -3.53 -26.87
CA VAL A 223 14.26 -4.39 -26.62
C VAL A 223 13.80 -5.74 -26.04
N THR A 224 14.63 -6.77 -26.14
CA THR A 224 14.33 -8.06 -25.53
C THR A 224 14.49 -7.99 -24.02
N ALA A 225 13.65 -8.71 -23.30
CA ALA A 225 13.82 -8.93 -21.87
C ALA A 225 14.84 -10.05 -21.55
N THR A 226 15.35 -10.77 -22.57
CA THR A 226 16.26 -11.88 -22.36
C THR A 226 17.63 -11.40 -21.87
N GLY A 227 18.06 -11.93 -20.74
CA GLY A 227 19.39 -11.63 -20.16
C GLY A 227 19.41 -10.38 -19.29
N LEU A 228 18.26 -9.80 -19.01
CA LEU A 228 18.11 -8.69 -18.07
C LEU A 228 17.79 -9.20 -16.67
N ASP A 229 18.25 -8.51 -15.67
CA ASP A 229 17.82 -8.70 -14.29
C ASP A 229 16.44 -8.09 -14.09
N ILE A 230 15.59 -8.78 -13.32
CA ILE A 230 14.28 -8.28 -12.90
C ILE A 230 14.41 -7.83 -11.46
N GLU A 231 14.01 -6.61 -11.22
CA GLU A 231 14.02 -6.01 -9.90
C GLU A 231 12.62 -5.56 -9.53
N VAL A 232 12.29 -5.75 -8.28
CA VAL A 232 11.05 -5.25 -7.69
C VAL A 232 11.45 -4.35 -6.53
N ASN A 233 11.12 -3.08 -6.67
CA ASN A 233 11.44 -2.06 -5.68
C ASN A 233 10.19 -1.70 -4.90
N TYR A 234 10.25 -1.82 -3.60
CA TYR A 234 9.23 -1.38 -2.69
C TYR A 234 9.66 -0.09 -2.00
N VAL A 235 8.76 0.89 -1.96
CA VAL A 235 8.98 2.14 -1.25
C VAL A 235 8.21 2.09 0.05
N ASP A 236 8.92 1.85 1.13
CA ASP A 236 8.39 1.91 2.47
C ASP A 236 8.48 3.35 3.02
N PHE A 237 7.42 3.81 3.65
CA PHE A 237 7.41 5.16 4.24
C PHE A 237 8.24 5.23 5.53
N ARG A 238 8.52 4.09 6.16
CA ARG A 238 9.18 4.00 7.45
C ARG A 238 10.28 2.98 7.49
#